data_c2ad2037b6b62fbd294effd20d4f8c36
#
_entry.id   c2ad2037b6b62fbd294effd20d4f8c36
#
_cell.length_a   1.000
_cell.length_b   1.000
_cell.length_c   1.000
_cell.angle_alpha   90.00
_cell.angle_beta   90.00
_cell.angle_gamma   90.00
#
_symmetry.space_group_name_H-M   'P 1'
#
loop_
_entity.id
_entity.type
_entity.pdbx_description
1 polymer ?
#
loop_
_entity_poly.entity_id
_entity_poly.type
_entity_poly.pdbx_seq_one_letter_code
_entity_poly.pdbx_strand_id
1 'polypeptide(L)'
;MNPAKSEKLILIRGGGLGDFLLTIPILFEACNRYQEVKLFTRACFHPLLQVLKLEQLVLHDLDKEGKDLCVICKDRDVFTFWNDQEWVDELGEAGAKKVIPLLPRPKSEPHFVEHLYHALDWSFRDEVHNTPWLGDHWSSQSKTLWIHPGSGSSKKNASLSFFENRAINWLEKDTENRIIFSFGESDQECRENLLRSSIAEQKKVQFLSGLSLSAFKESLEQKAGRYLGNDSGPSHLAAMLGIPTEVLFISTNPEVWRPLGP
;
A
#
# COMPACT_ATOMS: atom_id res chain seq x y z
N MET A 1 -18.21 15.29 -23.33
CA MET A 1 -17.47 16.47 -22.84
C MET A 1 -16.93 16.09 -21.47
N ASN A 2 -15.60 16.10 -21.28
CA ASN A 2 -15.05 15.96 -19.93
C ASN A 2 -15.52 17.18 -19.10
N PRO A 3 -16.03 16.96 -17.88
CA PRO A 3 -16.35 18.10 -17.01
C PRO A 3 -15.10 18.95 -16.79
N ALA A 4 -15.29 20.27 -16.75
CA ALA A 4 -14.17 21.19 -16.45
C ALA A 4 -13.51 20.73 -15.13
N LYS A 5 -12.20 20.50 -15.16
CA LYS A 5 -11.46 20.07 -13.96
C LYS A 5 -11.58 21.16 -12.87
N SER A 6 -11.79 20.73 -11.62
CA SER A 6 -11.64 21.59 -10.45
C SER A 6 -10.20 22.14 -10.36
N GLU A 7 -10.00 23.27 -9.70
CA GLU A 7 -8.71 23.96 -9.85
C GLU A 7 -7.55 23.24 -9.17
N LYS A 8 -7.60 23.09 -7.85
CA LYS A 8 -6.42 22.63 -7.08
C LYS A 8 -6.82 21.79 -5.86
N LEU A 9 -6.08 20.72 -5.61
CA LEU A 9 -6.30 19.83 -4.47
C LEU A 9 -5.03 19.65 -3.64
N ILE A 10 -5.19 19.54 -2.34
CA ILE A 10 -4.20 18.94 -1.43
C ILE A 10 -4.77 17.64 -0.90
N LEU A 11 -4.02 16.55 -1.03
CA LEU A 11 -4.31 15.27 -0.41
C LEU A 11 -3.25 14.97 0.65
N ILE A 12 -3.66 14.77 1.90
CA ILE A 12 -2.76 14.55 3.02
C ILE A 12 -2.93 13.10 3.50
N ARG A 13 -1.88 12.28 3.35
CA ARG A 13 -1.89 10.87 3.74
C ARG A 13 -0.64 10.51 4.55
N GLY A 14 -0.77 10.44 5.86
CA GLY A 14 0.20 9.79 6.76
C GLY A 14 -0.05 8.29 6.88
N GLY A 15 0.61 7.65 7.82
CA GLY A 15 0.42 6.23 8.12
C GLY A 15 1.45 5.30 7.48
N GLY A 16 1.14 4.00 7.48
CA GLY A 16 2.00 2.95 6.94
C GLY A 16 1.87 2.75 5.44
N LEU A 17 2.69 1.84 4.90
CA LEU A 17 2.69 1.53 3.46
C LEU A 17 1.32 1.04 2.97
N GLY A 18 0.65 0.13 3.70
CA GLY A 18 -0.67 -0.37 3.31
C GLY A 18 -1.72 0.73 3.24
N ASP A 19 -1.73 1.63 4.24
CA ASP A 19 -2.61 2.79 4.28
C ASP A 19 -2.40 3.71 3.06
N PHE A 20 -1.14 3.96 2.70
CA PHE A 20 -0.78 4.76 1.54
C PHE A 20 -1.23 4.08 0.23
N LEU A 21 -0.94 2.79 0.06
CA LEU A 21 -1.27 2.04 -1.15
C LEU A 21 -2.78 2.05 -1.42
N LEU A 22 -3.60 1.81 -0.40
CA LEU A 22 -5.05 1.88 -0.53
C LEU A 22 -5.60 3.29 -0.86
N THR A 23 -4.76 4.33 -0.83
CA THR A 23 -5.13 5.69 -1.24
C THR A 23 -4.88 5.94 -2.74
N ILE A 24 -4.11 5.09 -3.41
CA ILE A 24 -3.73 5.28 -4.82
C ILE A 24 -4.94 5.41 -5.76
N PRO A 25 -6.03 4.63 -5.64
CA PRO A 25 -7.19 4.80 -6.52
C PRO A 25 -7.80 6.19 -6.48
N ILE A 26 -7.98 6.78 -5.29
CA ILE A 26 -8.50 8.15 -5.20
C ILE A 26 -7.49 9.20 -5.68
N LEU A 27 -6.18 8.92 -5.58
CA LEU A 27 -5.15 9.79 -6.14
C LEU A 27 -5.26 9.86 -7.67
N PHE A 28 -5.44 8.72 -8.34
CA PHE A 28 -5.68 8.67 -9.79
C PHE A 28 -6.94 9.44 -10.17
N GLU A 29 -8.04 9.19 -9.46
CA GLU A 29 -9.29 9.88 -9.72
C GLU A 29 -9.17 11.39 -9.46
N ALA A 30 -8.43 11.80 -8.43
CA ALA A 30 -8.13 13.20 -8.16
C ALA A 30 -7.34 13.85 -9.30
N CYS A 31 -6.31 13.19 -9.83
CA CYS A 31 -5.55 13.70 -10.98
C CYS A 31 -6.39 13.84 -12.27
N ASN A 32 -7.47 13.06 -12.40
CA ASN A 32 -8.42 13.23 -13.49
C ASN A 32 -9.37 14.41 -13.29
N ARG A 33 -9.70 14.75 -12.04
CA ARG A 33 -10.69 15.79 -11.68
C ARG A 33 -10.10 17.17 -11.40
N TYR A 34 -8.82 17.23 -10.98
CA TYR A 34 -8.14 18.46 -10.61
C TYR A 34 -7.02 18.80 -11.61
N GLN A 35 -6.74 20.10 -11.76
CA GLN A 35 -5.66 20.60 -12.60
C GLN A 35 -4.30 20.41 -11.93
N GLU A 36 -4.26 20.52 -10.58
CA GLU A 36 -3.08 20.31 -9.75
C GLU A 36 -3.48 19.52 -8.50
N VAL A 37 -2.73 18.47 -8.18
CA VAL A 37 -2.88 17.67 -6.97
C VAL A 37 -1.56 17.68 -6.21
N LYS A 38 -1.53 18.28 -5.03
CA LYS A 38 -0.40 18.19 -4.11
C LYS A 38 -0.64 17.04 -3.13
N LEU A 39 0.23 16.04 -3.17
CA LEU A 39 0.18 14.92 -2.24
C LEU A 39 1.23 15.10 -1.15
N PHE A 40 0.77 15.27 0.08
CA PHE A 40 1.60 15.24 1.27
C PHE A 40 1.61 13.83 1.86
N THR A 41 2.73 13.15 1.73
CA THR A 41 2.93 11.80 2.26
C THR A 41 4.39 11.60 2.64
N ARG A 42 4.73 10.46 3.27
CA ARG A 42 6.12 10.17 3.64
C ARG A 42 6.99 10.03 2.39
N ALA A 43 8.14 10.68 2.38
CA ALA A 43 9.04 10.70 1.22
C ALA A 43 9.48 9.30 0.75
N CYS A 44 9.54 8.31 1.66
CA CYS A 44 9.87 6.93 1.30
C CYS A 44 8.87 6.27 0.34
N PHE A 45 7.65 6.81 0.19
CA PHE A 45 6.63 6.30 -0.74
C PHE A 45 6.69 6.96 -2.13
N HIS A 46 7.34 8.11 -2.27
CA HIS A 46 7.41 8.85 -3.54
C HIS A 46 7.90 8.01 -4.73
N PRO A 47 8.91 7.13 -4.59
CA PRO A 47 9.39 6.30 -5.70
C PRO A 47 8.31 5.38 -6.30
N LEU A 48 7.30 4.97 -5.52
CA LEU A 48 6.19 4.16 -6.02
C LEU A 48 5.30 4.94 -7.01
N LEU A 49 5.20 6.26 -6.83
CA LEU A 49 4.34 7.13 -7.64
C LEU A 49 5.02 7.62 -8.92
N GLN A 50 6.35 7.65 -8.95
CA GLN A 50 7.10 8.15 -10.11
C GLN A 50 6.84 7.33 -11.39
N VAL A 51 6.51 6.03 -11.23
CA VAL A 51 6.18 5.15 -12.36
C VAL A 51 4.81 5.45 -12.97
N LEU A 52 3.93 6.16 -12.25
CA LEU A 52 2.54 6.39 -12.64
C LEU A 52 2.36 7.53 -13.65
N LYS A 53 3.40 8.35 -13.88
CA LYS A 53 3.40 9.46 -14.85
C LYS A 53 2.18 10.38 -14.75
N LEU A 54 1.76 10.71 -13.52
CA LEU A 54 0.63 11.60 -13.25
C LEU A 54 1.10 13.06 -13.35
N GLU A 55 0.86 13.69 -14.49
CA GLU A 55 1.35 15.06 -14.81
C GLU A 55 0.84 16.13 -13.82
N GLN A 56 -0.36 15.93 -13.24
CA GLN A 56 -0.98 16.86 -12.29
C GLN A 56 -0.43 16.72 -10.87
N LEU A 57 0.36 15.66 -10.60
CA LEU A 57 0.78 15.30 -9.26
C LEU A 57 2.09 16.00 -8.86
N VAL A 58 2.05 16.70 -7.73
CA VAL A 58 3.20 17.28 -7.06
C VAL A 58 3.39 16.60 -5.71
N LEU A 59 4.57 16.02 -5.47
CA LEU A 59 4.87 15.27 -4.25
C LEU A 59 5.54 16.16 -3.21
N HIS A 60 5.05 16.10 -1.97
CA HIS A 60 5.57 16.80 -0.81
C HIS A 60 5.90 15.82 0.31
N ASP A 61 7.03 16.02 0.99
CA ASP A 61 7.42 15.25 2.16
C ASP A 61 6.62 15.73 3.40
N LEU A 62 5.65 14.92 3.81
CA LEU A 62 4.78 15.26 4.95
C LEU A 62 5.57 15.52 6.23
N ASP A 63 6.64 14.75 6.47
CA ASP A 63 7.44 14.86 7.70
C ASP A 63 8.25 16.18 7.75
N LYS A 64 8.54 16.80 6.60
CA LYS A 64 9.31 18.06 6.50
C LYS A 64 8.43 19.28 6.22
N GLU A 65 7.51 19.14 5.29
CA GLU A 65 6.72 20.24 4.70
C GLU A 65 5.31 20.34 5.31
N GLY A 66 4.91 19.36 6.15
CA GLY A 66 3.57 19.34 6.76
C GLY A 66 3.23 20.59 7.58
N LYS A 67 4.25 21.26 8.18
CA LYS A 67 4.09 22.51 8.93
C LYS A 67 3.61 23.69 8.07
N ASP A 68 3.79 23.62 6.75
CA ASP A 68 3.45 24.70 5.83
C ASP A 68 2.02 24.54 5.25
N LEU A 69 1.29 23.49 5.65
CA LEU A 69 -0.04 23.17 5.12
C LEU A 69 -1.04 24.31 5.24
N CYS A 70 -1.09 25.00 6.39
CA CYS A 70 -1.99 26.15 6.59
C CYS A 70 -1.67 27.34 5.65
N VAL A 71 -0.43 27.47 5.20
CA VAL A 71 -0.07 28.50 4.21
C VAL A 71 -0.44 28.06 2.79
N ILE A 72 -0.25 26.77 2.50
CA ILE A 72 -0.41 26.21 1.15
C ILE A 72 -1.88 25.91 0.81
N CYS A 73 -2.74 25.67 1.81
CA CYS A 73 -4.14 25.24 1.63
C CYS A 73 -5.06 26.34 1.03
N LYS A 74 -4.64 27.58 1.06
CA LYS A 74 -5.46 28.70 0.57
C LYS A 74 -5.94 28.50 -0.87
N ASP A 75 -7.24 28.72 -1.08
CA ASP A 75 -7.94 28.57 -2.37
C ASP A 75 -7.88 27.15 -2.97
N ARG A 76 -7.69 26.11 -2.12
CA ARG A 76 -7.60 24.70 -2.53
C ARG A 76 -8.65 23.85 -1.82
N ASP A 77 -9.09 22.80 -2.47
CA ASP A 77 -9.76 21.70 -1.77
C ASP A 77 -8.70 20.91 -0.99
N VAL A 78 -9.05 20.44 0.20
CA VAL A 78 -8.16 19.64 1.05
C VAL A 78 -8.85 18.33 1.44
N PHE A 79 -8.26 17.19 1.10
CA PHE A 79 -8.65 15.88 1.60
C PHE A 79 -7.62 15.44 2.63
N THR A 80 -8.06 15.17 3.84
CA THR A 80 -7.17 14.84 4.96
C THR A 80 -7.63 13.57 5.68
N PHE A 81 -6.69 12.72 6.05
CA PHE A 81 -6.93 11.55 6.90
C PHE A 81 -6.75 11.87 8.39
N TRP A 82 -6.46 13.09 8.73
CA TRP A 82 -6.56 13.62 10.09
C TRP A 82 -7.94 14.25 10.23
N ASN A 83 -8.80 13.61 11.04
CA ASN A 83 -10.19 13.97 11.22
C ASN A 83 -10.46 14.67 12.57
N ASP A 84 -9.42 15.23 13.17
CA ASP A 84 -9.52 16.09 14.32
C ASP A 84 -10.22 17.41 13.91
N GLN A 85 -11.23 17.83 14.66
CA GLN A 85 -12.05 18.98 14.31
C GLN A 85 -11.26 20.28 14.37
N GLU A 86 -10.37 20.43 15.35
CA GLU A 86 -9.51 21.61 15.48
C GLU A 86 -8.63 21.79 14.25
N TRP A 87 -8.04 20.70 13.76
CA TRP A 87 -7.26 20.69 12.53
C TRP A 87 -8.08 21.05 11.29
N VAL A 88 -9.31 20.56 11.18
CA VAL A 88 -10.21 20.87 10.05
C VAL A 88 -10.59 22.34 10.06
N ASP A 89 -10.89 22.89 11.23
CA ASP A 89 -11.24 24.30 11.43
C ASP A 89 -10.04 25.21 11.11
N GLU A 90 -8.83 24.85 11.57
CA GLU A 90 -7.59 25.58 11.28
C GLU A 90 -7.32 25.70 9.78
N LEU A 91 -7.49 24.61 9.01
CA LEU A 91 -7.36 24.64 7.55
C LEU A 91 -8.43 25.54 6.90
N GLY A 92 -9.65 25.52 7.41
CA GLY A 92 -10.74 26.38 6.95
C GLY A 92 -10.45 27.86 7.20
N GLU A 93 -9.99 28.21 8.40
CA GLU A 93 -9.59 29.57 8.77
C GLU A 93 -8.38 30.07 7.98
N ALA A 94 -7.46 29.15 7.62
CA ALA A 94 -6.32 29.44 6.75
C ALA A 94 -6.71 29.67 5.27
N GLY A 95 -8.00 29.53 4.93
CA GLY A 95 -8.54 29.85 3.61
C GLY A 95 -8.64 28.66 2.64
N ALA A 96 -8.66 27.43 3.14
CA ALA A 96 -9.01 26.28 2.32
C ALA A 96 -10.42 26.45 1.75
N LYS A 97 -10.61 26.14 0.46
CA LYS A 97 -11.91 26.29 -0.22
C LYS A 97 -12.93 25.26 0.30
N LYS A 98 -12.48 24.06 0.56
CA LYS A 98 -13.24 22.94 1.13
C LYS A 98 -12.28 22.01 1.86
N VAL A 99 -12.63 21.57 3.05
CA VAL A 99 -11.88 20.54 3.78
C VAL A 99 -12.77 19.33 3.94
N ILE A 100 -12.30 18.16 3.49
CA ILE A 100 -13.00 16.89 3.62
C ILE A 100 -12.14 15.96 4.47
N PRO A 101 -12.52 15.72 5.74
CA PRO A 101 -11.90 14.71 6.56
C PRO A 101 -12.33 13.32 6.08
N LEU A 102 -11.36 12.45 5.79
CA LEU A 102 -11.54 11.07 5.38
C LEU A 102 -11.33 10.15 6.56
N LEU A 103 -12.17 9.12 6.69
CA LEU A 103 -12.04 8.16 7.78
C LEU A 103 -10.78 7.30 7.60
N PRO A 104 -9.77 7.40 8.50
CA PRO A 104 -8.50 6.72 8.31
C PRO A 104 -8.57 5.22 8.56
N ARG A 105 -9.53 4.76 9.40
CA ARG A 105 -9.67 3.35 9.82
C ARG A 105 -11.12 2.96 10.02
N PRO A 106 -11.88 2.67 8.95
CA PRO A 106 -13.22 2.11 9.07
C PRO A 106 -13.15 0.74 9.76
N LYS A 107 -14.20 0.43 10.55
CA LYS A 107 -14.28 -0.82 11.32
C LYS A 107 -15.21 -1.85 10.66
N SER A 108 -16.00 -1.43 9.71
CA SER A 108 -17.01 -2.26 9.05
C SER A 108 -17.00 -2.01 7.56
N GLU A 109 -17.58 -2.91 6.81
CA GLU A 109 -17.86 -2.74 5.38
C GLU A 109 -18.56 -1.41 5.06
N PRO A 110 -18.40 -0.94 3.83
CA PRO A 110 -17.74 -1.58 2.71
C PRO A 110 -16.19 -1.52 2.77
N HIS A 111 -15.52 -1.94 1.73
CA HIS A 111 -14.05 -1.86 1.61
C HIS A 111 -13.53 -0.43 1.81
N PHE A 112 -12.33 -0.28 2.42
CA PHE A 112 -11.73 1.02 2.73
C PHE A 112 -11.75 1.99 1.55
N VAL A 113 -11.39 1.52 0.36
CA VAL A 113 -11.37 2.39 -0.84
C VAL A 113 -12.78 2.86 -1.21
N GLU A 114 -13.78 2.01 -1.09
CA GLU A 114 -15.18 2.37 -1.33
C GLU A 114 -15.67 3.42 -0.34
N HIS A 115 -15.28 3.31 0.95
CA HIS A 115 -15.52 4.39 1.93
C HIS A 115 -14.95 5.73 1.48
N LEU A 116 -13.76 5.74 0.86
CA LEU A 116 -13.16 6.97 0.36
C LEU A 116 -13.95 7.58 -0.80
N TYR A 117 -14.38 6.74 -1.76
CA TYR A 117 -15.21 7.21 -2.87
C TYR A 117 -16.54 7.78 -2.39
N HIS A 118 -17.21 7.11 -1.45
CA HIS A 118 -18.47 7.60 -0.86
C HIS A 118 -18.28 8.91 -0.11
N ALA A 119 -17.21 9.06 0.69
CA ALA A 119 -16.93 10.28 1.43
C ALA A 119 -16.66 11.49 0.51
N LEU A 120 -16.16 11.24 -0.70
CA LEU A 120 -15.88 12.26 -1.71
C LEU A 120 -17.05 12.49 -2.67
N ASP A 121 -18.15 11.77 -2.52
CA ASP A 121 -19.27 11.77 -3.47
C ASP A 121 -18.82 11.42 -4.91
N TRP A 122 -17.91 10.46 -5.01
CA TRP A 122 -17.41 9.94 -6.28
C TRP A 122 -18.00 8.58 -6.59
N SER A 123 -18.29 8.34 -7.88
CA SER A 123 -18.81 7.05 -8.32
C SER A 123 -17.76 5.96 -8.16
N PHE A 124 -18.04 4.97 -7.32
CA PHE A 124 -17.22 3.77 -7.18
C PHE A 124 -17.55 2.76 -8.28
N ARG A 125 -16.55 2.03 -8.74
CA ARG A 125 -16.67 0.95 -9.73
C ARG A 125 -15.89 -0.26 -9.25
N ASP A 126 -16.44 -1.46 -9.42
CA ASP A 126 -15.87 -2.72 -8.94
C ASP A 126 -14.48 -3.02 -9.54
N GLU A 127 -14.18 -2.51 -10.73
CA GLU A 127 -12.87 -2.66 -11.36
C GLU A 127 -11.73 -2.09 -10.50
N VAL A 128 -12.02 -1.13 -9.62
CA VAL A 128 -11.04 -0.55 -8.67
C VAL A 128 -10.42 -1.63 -7.80
N HIS A 129 -11.18 -2.66 -7.41
CA HIS A 129 -10.69 -3.76 -6.59
C HIS A 129 -9.66 -4.63 -7.31
N ASN A 130 -9.84 -4.86 -8.61
CA ASN A 130 -9.09 -5.83 -9.40
C ASN A 130 -7.99 -5.19 -10.27
N THR A 131 -7.82 -3.86 -10.17
CA THR A 131 -6.81 -3.14 -10.94
C THR A 131 -5.43 -3.27 -10.31
N PRO A 132 -4.40 -3.71 -11.05
CA PRO A 132 -3.01 -3.69 -10.60
C PRO A 132 -2.45 -2.26 -10.69
N TRP A 133 -2.74 -1.43 -9.70
CA TRP A 133 -2.50 0.02 -9.72
C TRP A 133 -1.03 0.44 -9.89
N LEU A 134 -0.07 -0.44 -9.61
CA LEU A 134 1.37 -0.16 -9.67
C LEU A 134 2.11 -1.04 -10.68
N GLY A 135 1.42 -1.92 -11.37
CA GLY A 135 1.99 -2.84 -12.35
C GLY A 135 1.07 -3.06 -13.54
N ASP A 136 1.56 -3.81 -14.50
CA ASP A 136 0.79 -4.32 -15.63
C ASP A 136 0.19 -5.69 -15.28
N HIS A 137 -0.51 -6.30 -16.24
CA HIS A 137 -0.98 -7.67 -16.09
C HIS A 137 0.22 -8.62 -15.87
N TRP A 138 0.24 -9.27 -14.69
CA TRP A 138 1.32 -10.14 -14.30
C TRP A 138 1.36 -11.40 -15.16
N SER A 139 2.48 -11.63 -15.82
CA SER A 139 2.68 -12.79 -16.70
C SER A 139 3.96 -13.57 -16.37
N SER A 140 4.46 -13.48 -15.13
CA SER A 140 5.71 -14.13 -14.75
C SER A 140 5.64 -15.65 -14.83
N GLN A 141 6.64 -16.25 -15.45
CA GLN A 141 6.90 -17.69 -15.45
C GLN A 141 7.71 -18.14 -14.22
N SER A 142 8.00 -17.23 -13.28
CA SER A 142 8.81 -17.51 -12.10
C SER A 142 8.15 -18.56 -11.20
N LYS A 143 8.91 -19.57 -10.81
CA LYS A 143 8.51 -20.60 -9.84
C LYS A 143 8.89 -20.22 -8.40
N THR A 144 9.06 -18.94 -8.12
CA THR A 144 9.40 -18.43 -6.79
C THR A 144 8.14 -18.04 -6.01
N LEU A 145 7.95 -18.66 -4.86
CA LEU A 145 7.03 -18.18 -3.85
C LEU A 145 7.76 -17.17 -2.95
N TRP A 146 7.30 -15.92 -3.00
CA TRP A 146 7.78 -14.87 -2.11
C TRP A 146 6.95 -14.87 -0.83
N ILE A 147 7.60 -14.94 0.32
CA ILE A 147 6.95 -14.97 1.63
C ILE A 147 7.41 -13.78 2.47
N HIS A 148 6.45 -13.01 3.00
CA HIS A 148 6.71 -11.96 3.99
C HIS A 148 5.94 -12.28 5.27
N PRO A 149 6.59 -12.96 6.24
CA PRO A 149 5.91 -13.46 7.43
C PRO A 149 5.70 -12.40 8.53
N GLY A 150 6.28 -11.20 8.36
CA GLY A 150 6.15 -10.08 9.27
C GLY A 150 4.96 -9.17 8.97
N SER A 151 4.73 -8.23 9.89
CA SER A 151 3.83 -7.09 9.70
C SER A 151 4.19 -5.97 10.69
N GLY A 152 3.57 -4.82 10.58
CA GLY A 152 3.75 -3.73 11.56
C GLY A 152 3.22 -4.03 12.97
N SER A 153 2.66 -5.22 13.23
CA SER A 153 2.12 -5.63 14.54
C SER A 153 2.14 -7.15 14.67
N SER A 154 2.74 -7.66 15.74
CA SER A 154 2.78 -9.10 16.04
C SER A 154 1.39 -9.72 16.17
N LYS A 155 0.36 -8.94 16.53
CA LYS A 155 -1.05 -9.40 16.62
C LYS A 155 -1.65 -9.76 15.26
N LYS A 156 -1.04 -9.32 14.17
CA LYS A 156 -1.46 -9.62 12.79
C LYS A 156 -0.70 -10.80 12.20
N ASN A 157 0.33 -11.30 12.87
CA ASN A 157 1.20 -12.33 12.33
C ASN A 157 0.62 -13.73 12.56
N ALA A 158 0.51 -14.50 11.50
CA ALA A 158 0.34 -15.95 11.59
C ALA A 158 1.60 -16.59 12.17
N SER A 159 1.51 -17.83 12.64
CA SER A 159 2.66 -18.55 13.19
C SER A 159 3.76 -18.76 12.15
N LEU A 160 5.02 -18.72 12.57
CA LEU A 160 6.14 -18.99 11.68
C LEU A 160 6.08 -20.40 11.09
N SER A 161 5.61 -21.38 11.88
CA SER A 161 5.42 -22.76 11.42
C SER A 161 4.42 -22.86 10.25
N PHE A 162 3.42 -21.97 10.18
CA PHE A 162 2.56 -21.91 9.00
C PHE A 162 3.35 -21.56 7.74
N PHE A 163 4.19 -20.53 7.79
CA PHE A 163 5.01 -20.10 6.65
C PHE A 163 6.06 -21.12 6.26
N GLU A 164 6.69 -21.78 7.24
CA GLU A 164 7.64 -22.88 7.02
C GLU A 164 6.97 -24.05 6.29
N ASN A 165 5.81 -24.51 6.77
CA ASN A 165 5.07 -25.58 6.13
C ASN A 165 4.65 -25.21 4.70
N ARG A 166 4.22 -23.97 4.46
CA ARG A 166 3.88 -23.50 3.12
C ARG A 166 5.10 -23.47 2.20
N ALA A 167 6.27 -23.08 2.71
CA ALA A 167 7.53 -23.08 1.97
C ALA A 167 7.98 -24.52 1.63
N ILE A 168 7.95 -25.44 2.59
CA ILE A 168 8.29 -26.85 2.37
C ILE A 168 7.36 -27.46 1.31
N ASN A 169 6.05 -27.33 1.48
CA ASN A 169 5.07 -27.84 0.53
C ASN A 169 5.24 -27.24 -0.88
N TRP A 170 5.70 -25.99 -0.98
CA TRP A 170 5.99 -25.37 -2.29
C TRP A 170 7.22 -26.00 -2.93
N LEU A 171 8.30 -26.20 -2.18
CA LEU A 171 9.55 -26.80 -2.67
C LEU A 171 9.38 -28.26 -3.11
N GLU A 172 8.50 -29.01 -2.46
CA GLU A 172 8.22 -30.41 -2.78
C GLU A 172 7.42 -30.61 -4.07
N LYS A 173 6.64 -29.61 -4.49
CA LYS A 173 5.78 -29.72 -5.68
C LYS A 173 6.56 -29.76 -6.99
N ASP A 174 7.72 -29.09 -7.06
CA ASP A 174 8.52 -29.00 -8.29
C ASP A 174 9.98 -28.74 -7.94
N THR A 175 10.89 -29.44 -8.64
CA THR A 175 12.34 -29.31 -8.43
C THR A 175 12.89 -27.94 -8.79
N GLU A 176 12.19 -27.13 -9.58
CA GLU A 176 12.59 -25.77 -9.92
C GLU A 176 12.03 -24.70 -8.97
N ASN A 177 11.12 -25.09 -8.08
CA ASN A 177 10.52 -24.16 -7.12
C ASN A 177 11.59 -23.57 -6.18
N ARG A 178 11.41 -22.28 -5.87
CA ARG A 178 12.27 -21.48 -5.01
C ARG A 178 11.44 -20.73 -3.97
N ILE A 179 12.08 -20.34 -2.89
CA ILE A 179 11.50 -19.52 -1.84
C ILE A 179 12.35 -18.28 -1.62
N ILE A 180 11.71 -17.14 -1.46
CA ILE A 180 12.33 -15.92 -0.93
C ILE A 180 11.53 -15.50 0.29
N PHE A 181 12.18 -15.46 1.45
CA PHE A 181 11.67 -14.80 2.64
C PHE A 181 12.16 -13.36 2.67
N SER A 182 11.27 -12.42 2.92
CA SER A 182 11.61 -10.99 3.09
C SER A 182 11.19 -10.47 4.45
N PHE A 183 11.94 -9.49 4.98
CA PHE A 183 11.73 -8.92 6.30
C PHE A 183 11.93 -7.42 6.27
N GLY A 184 11.02 -6.69 6.91
CA GLY A 184 11.16 -5.28 7.21
C GLY A 184 11.98 -5.04 8.50
N GLU A 185 12.13 -3.78 8.86
CA GLU A 185 12.88 -3.38 10.06
C GLU A 185 12.25 -3.92 11.37
N SER A 186 10.92 -4.04 11.40
CA SER A 186 10.18 -4.56 12.56
C SER A 186 10.16 -6.09 12.66
N ASP A 187 10.72 -6.81 11.69
CA ASP A 187 10.57 -8.27 11.58
C ASP A 187 11.85 -9.02 12.00
N GLN A 188 12.74 -8.39 12.72
CA GLN A 188 14.05 -8.95 13.07
C GLN A 188 13.92 -10.26 13.86
N GLU A 189 13.06 -10.32 14.87
CA GLU A 189 12.82 -11.54 15.66
C GLU A 189 12.30 -12.68 14.78
N CYS A 190 11.36 -12.37 13.90
CA CYS A 190 10.81 -13.32 12.94
C CYS A 190 11.91 -13.88 12.02
N ARG A 191 12.78 -13.01 11.50
CA ARG A 191 13.92 -13.40 10.68
C ARG A 191 14.91 -14.30 11.42
N GLU A 192 15.28 -13.94 12.66
CA GLU A 192 16.20 -14.72 13.46
C GLU A 192 15.68 -16.13 13.77
N ASN A 193 14.39 -16.23 14.08
CA ASN A 193 13.75 -17.53 14.33
C ASN A 193 13.75 -18.42 13.07
N LEU A 194 13.41 -17.87 11.91
CA LEU A 194 13.47 -18.63 10.64
C LEU A 194 14.90 -19.04 10.24
N LEU A 195 15.90 -18.20 10.52
CA LEU A 195 17.29 -18.53 10.25
C LEU A 195 17.83 -19.69 11.13
N ARG A 196 17.19 -19.95 12.27
CA ARG A 196 17.53 -21.10 13.15
C ARG A 196 16.75 -22.37 12.81
N SER A 197 15.79 -22.29 11.92
CA SER A 197 14.96 -23.44 11.56
C SER A 197 15.53 -24.21 10.38
N SER A 198 15.07 -25.45 10.17
CA SER A 198 15.52 -26.33 9.08
C SER A 198 15.27 -25.77 7.68
N ILE A 199 14.34 -24.82 7.53
CA ILE A 199 14.09 -24.18 6.24
C ILE A 199 15.29 -23.35 5.75
N ALA A 200 16.12 -22.86 6.66
CA ALA A 200 17.31 -22.07 6.32
C ALA A 200 18.42 -22.92 5.68
N GLU A 201 18.41 -24.23 5.90
CA GLU A 201 19.39 -25.16 5.32
C GLU A 201 19.06 -25.52 3.86
N GLN A 202 17.87 -25.18 3.39
CA GLN A 202 17.41 -25.49 2.03
C GLN A 202 18.10 -24.61 0.99
N LYS A 203 18.86 -25.20 0.05
CA LYS A 203 19.62 -24.48 -0.99
C LYS A 203 18.78 -23.55 -1.89
N LYS A 204 17.48 -23.78 -1.94
CA LYS A 204 16.53 -23.02 -2.77
C LYS A 204 15.77 -21.93 -2.00
N VAL A 205 16.18 -21.68 -0.77
CA VAL A 205 15.60 -20.65 0.10
C VAL A 205 16.58 -19.50 0.23
N GLN A 206 16.08 -18.28 0.01
CA GLN A 206 16.81 -17.04 0.15
C GLN A 206 16.12 -16.16 1.21
N PHE A 207 16.92 -15.45 2.00
CA PHE A 207 16.46 -14.50 3.00
C PHE A 207 16.90 -13.08 2.59
N LEU A 208 15.96 -12.14 2.48
CA LEU A 208 16.21 -10.74 2.13
C LEU A 208 15.76 -9.83 3.26
N SER A 209 16.59 -8.88 3.61
CA SER A 209 16.27 -7.83 4.62
C SER A 209 17.01 -6.53 4.28
N GLY A 210 16.56 -5.42 4.86
CA GLY A 210 17.22 -4.12 4.69
C GLY A 210 17.06 -3.52 3.28
N LEU A 211 16.09 -3.98 2.51
CA LEU A 211 15.79 -3.40 1.20
C LEU A 211 15.07 -2.06 1.36
N SER A 212 15.49 -1.06 0.57
CA SER A 212 14.65 0.12 0.38
C SER A 212 13.34 -0.27 -0.29
N LEU A 213 12.31 0.56 -0.18
CA LEU A 213 11.01 0.26 -0.79
C LEU A 213 11.10 0.09 -2.32
N SER A 214 11.95 0.87 -2.98
CA SER A 214 12.21 0.72 -4.43
C SER A 214 12.87 -0.61 -4.75
N ALA A 215 13.93 -0.98 -4.02
CA ALA A 215 14.62 -2.25 -4.22
C ALA A 215 13.71 -3.46 -3.89
N PHE A 216 12.82 -3.32 -2.90
CA PHE A 216 11.82 -4.34 -2.57
C PHE A 216 10.81 -4.51 -3.72
N LYS A 217 10.26 -3.39 -4.24
CA LYS A 217 9.36 -3.40 -5.41
C LYS A 217 10.03 -4.08 -6.61
N GLU A 218 11.22 -3.63 -7.01
CA GLU A 218 11.97 -4.18 -8.14
C GLU A 218 12.26 -5.68 -7.97
N SER A 219 12.63 -6.09 -6.75
CA SER A 219 12.88 -7.50 -6.46
C SER A 219 11.63 -8.35 -6.56
N LEU A 220 10.47 -7.85 -6.12
CA LEU A 220 9.18 -8.49 -6.30
C LEU A 220 8.87 -8.69 -7.79
N GLU A 221 8.96 -7.62 -8.58
CA GLU A 221 8.68 -7.63 -10.02
C GLU A 221 9.59 -8.60 -10.79
N GLN A 222 10.85 -8.68 -10.43
CA GLN A 222 11.83 -9.53 -11.13
C GLN A 222 11.77 -11.00 -10.73
N LYS A 223 11.41 -11.32 -9.48
CA LYS A 223 11.65 -12.65 -8.92
C LYS A 223 10.38 -13.38 -8.48
N ALA A 224 9.34 -12.67 -8.01
CA ALA A 224 8.17 -13.34 -7.47
C ALA A 224 7.32 -13.96 -8.58
N GLY A 225 6.91 -15.21 -8.44
CA GLY A 225 5.85 -15.83 -9.23
C GLY A 225 4.53 -15.82 -8.48
N ARG A 226 4.60 -15.91 -7.16
CA ARG A 226 3.49 -15.80 -6.20
C ARG A 226 3.96 -15.14 -4.94
N TYR A 227 3.02 -14.57 -4.19
CA TYR A 227 3.27 -13.93 -2.91
C TYR A 227 2.37 -14.52 -1.81
N LEU A 228 2.95 -14.64 -0.60
CA LEU A 228 2.24 -15.04 0.62
C LEU A 228 2.69 -14.15 1.78
N GLY A 229 1.74 -13.57 2.51
CA GLY A 229 2.07 -12.74 3.68
C GLY A 229 0.89 -12.54 4.62
N ASN A 230 1.14 -11.78 5.68
CA ASN A 230 0.09 -11.28 6.57
C ASN A 230 -0.58 -10.02 5.99
N ASP A 231 -1.67 -9.54 6.61
CA ASP A 231 -2.24 -8.21 6.33
C ASP A 231 -1.21 -7.11 6.68
N SER A 232 -0.47 -6.68 5.65
CA SER A 232 0.67 -5.76 5.77
C SER A 232 0.92 -4.97 4.49
N GLY A 233 1.65 -3.86 4.58
CA GLY A 233 2.02 -3.05 3.42
C GLY A 233 2.67 -3.83 2.27
N PRO A 234 3.65 -4.72 2.52
CA PRO A 234 4.22 -5.61 1.51
C PRO A 234 3.20 -6.44 0.73
N SER A 235 2.16 -6.96 1.39
CA SER A 235 1.09 -7.73 0.74
C SER A 235 0.24 -6.85 -0.19
N HIS A 236 -0.08 -5.63 0.23
CA HIS A 236 -0.76 -4.66 -0.63
C HIS A 236 0.09 -4.30 -1.85
N LEU A 237 1.40 -4.11 -1.67
CA LEU A 237 2.29 -3.80 -2.78
C LEU A 237 2.36 -4.96 -3.79
N ALA A 238 2.50 -6.20 -3.32
CA ALA A 238 2.54 -7.37 -4.19
C ALA A 238 1.26 -7.49 -5.05
N ALA A 239 0.09 -7.34 -4.45
CA ALA A 239 -1.18 -7.40 -5.17
C ALA A 239 -1.32 -6.25 -6.18
N MET A 240 -0.96 -5.02 -5.80
CA MET A 240 -1.01 -3.86 -6.71
C MET A 240 -0.01 -3.93 -7.87
N LEU A 241 1.04 -4.75 -7.75
CA LEU A 241 1.93 -5.10 -8.86
C LEU A 241 1.35 -6.18 -9.77
N GLY A 242 0.16 -6.71 -9.45
CA GLY A 242 -0.50 -7.77 -10.19
C GLY A 242 0.00 -9.18 -9.84
N ILE A 243 0.86 -9.34 -8.84
CA ILE A 243 1.39 -10.65 -8.42
C ILE A 243 0.27 -11.44 -7.74
N PRO A 244 0.02 -12.72 -8.13
CA PRO A 244 -0.93 -13.57 -7.42
C PRO A 244 -0.60 -13.65 -5.93
N THR A 245 -1.45 -13.04 -5.09
CA THR A 245 -1.16 -12.76 -3.68
C THR A 245 -2.14 -13.47 -2.76
N GLU A 246 -1.61 -14.23 -1.80
CA GLU A 246 -2.36 -14.82 -0.69
C GLU A 246 -2.08 -14.04 0.59
N VAL A 247 -3.11 -13.56 1.27
CA VAL A 247 -2.98 -12.75 2.49
C VAL A 247 -3.72 -13.40 3.65
N LEU A 248 -3.04 -13.46 4.80
CA LEU A 248 -3.59 -14.00 6.05
C LEU A 248 -4.12 -12.84 6.90
N PHE A 249 -5.40 -12.89 7.20
CA PHE A 249 -6.11 -11.94 8.07
C PHE A 249 -6.36 -12.58 9.44
N ILE A 250 -5.57 -12.22 10.45
CA ILE A 250 -5.67 -12.78 11.80
C ILE A 250 -6.57 -11.92 12.70
N SER A 251 -6.46 -10.60 12.60
CA SER A 251 -7.12 -9.65 13.49
C SER A 251 -7.86 -8.52 12.79
N THR A 252 -7.79 -8.45 11.49
CA THR A 252 -8.45 -7.43 10.64
C THR A 252 -9.49 -8.07 9.75
N ASN A 253 -10.51 -7.29 9.38
CA ASN A 253 -11.58 -7.76 8.49
C ASN A 253 -11.13 -7.69 7.01
N PRO A 254 -11.03 -8.81 6.28
CA PRO A 254 -10.63 -8.80 4.87
C PRO A 254 -11.60 -8.02 3.98
N GLU A 255 -12.90 -7.98 4.29
CA GLU A 255 -13.88 -7.21 3.51
C GLU A 255 -13.60 -5.71 3.52
N VAL A 256 -12.91 -5.23 4.56
CA VAL A 256 -12.51 -3.83 4.69
C VAL A 256 -11.09 -3.57 4.18
N TRP A 257 -10.18 -4.53 4.40
CA TRP A 257 -8.74 -4.27 4.29
C TRP A 257 -8.00 -5.15 3.27
N ARG A 258 -8.69 -5.98 2.49
CA ARG A 258 -7.99 -6.79 1.48
C ARG A 258 -7.21 -5.90 0.51
N PRO A 259 -6.07 -6.36 0.00
CA PRO A 259 -5.34 -5.67 -1.05
C PRO A 259 -6.18 -5.46 -2.32
N LEU A 260 -5.80 -4.46 -3.09
CA LEU A 260 -6.30 -4.24 -4.45
C LEU A 260 -5.38 -4.96 -5.44
N GLY A 261 -5.98 -5.53 -6.47
CA GLY A 261 -5.26 -6.27 -7.50
C GLY A 261 -6.00 -7.56 -7.86
N PRO A 262 -5.61 -8.22 -8.96
CA PRO A 262 -6.24 -9.44 -9.45
C PRO A 262 -6.05 -10.65 -8.53
#